data_ab40aec66ac531d662f220fb4e1fd0d1
#
_entry.id   ab40aec66ac531d662f220fb4e1fd0d1
#
_cell.length_a   1.000
_cell.length_b   1.000
_cell.length_c   1.000
_cell.angle_alpha   90.00
_cell.angle_beta   90.00
_cell.angle_gamma   90.00
#
_symmetry.space_group_name_H-M   'P 1'
#
loop_
_entity.id
_entity.type
_entity.pdbx_description
1 polymer ?
#
loop_
_entity_poly.entity_id
_entity_poly.type
_entity_poly.pdbx_seq_one_letter_code
_entity_poly.pdbx_strand_id
1 'polypeptide(L)'
;MISSVIPKLPMRNKIETKKFYVNQLGFKEIGDYDYYLMLKKNNFEIHFFEFKDLNPLENYGQIYIRTEEIQEIYQSIISKNIKVHPLEKKPWRQIEFSILDPDHNLITFGQNF
;
A
#
# COMPACT_ATOMS: atom_id res chain seq x y z
N MET A 1 -11.34 -24.63 5.56
CA MET A 1 -11.12 -23.40 6.30
C MET A 1 -10.23 -22.45 5.51
N ILE A 2 -10.62 -21.18 5.43
CA ILE A 2 -9.79 -20.15 4.80
C ILE A 2 -8.77 -19.66 5.83
N SER A 3 -7.51 -19.57 5.45
CA SER A 3 -6.44 -19.19 6.38
C SER A 3 -6.03 -17.70 6.28
N SER A 4 -6.18 -17.09 5.12
CA SER A 4 -5.83 -15.67 4.96
C SER A 4 -6.41 -15.11 3.66
N VAL A 5 -6.37 -13.78 3.55
CA VAL A 5 -6.71 -13.07 2.31
C VAL A 5 -5.52 -12.17 2.00
N ILE A 6 -5.03 -12.25 0.79
CA ILE A 6 -3.87 -11.48 0.35
C ILE A 6 -4.27 -10.63 -0.85
N PRO A 7 -4.20 -9.29 -0.73
CA PRO A 7 -4.48 -8.43 -1.87
C PRO A 7 -3.41 -8.57 -2.96
N LYS A 8 -3.84 -8.47 -4.21
CA LYS A 8 -2.95 -8.49 -5.37
C LYS A 8 -3.15 -7.21 -6.15
N LEU A 9 -2.09 -6.47 -6.36
CA LEU A 9 -2.11 -5.18 -7.03
C LEU A 9 -1.24 -5.21 -8.29
N PRO A 10 -1.59 -4.44 -9.32
CA PRO A 10 -0.76 -4.35 -10.52
C PRO A 10 0.48 -3.50 -10.31
N MET A 11 1.57 -3.86 -11.00
CA MET A 11 2.77 -3.05 -11.07
C MET A 11 3.28 -3.02 -12.51
N ARG A 12 3.69 -1.85 -12.98
CA ARG A 12 4.31 -1.71 -14.30
C ARG A 12 5.79 -2.06 -14.27
N ASN A 13 6.45 -1.79 -13.14
CA ASN A 13 7.90 -1.91 -13.02
C ASN A 13 8.25 -2.35 -11.60
N LYS A 14 8.79 -3.56 -11.49
CA LYS A 14 9.13 -4.16 -10.20
C LYS A 14 10.13 -3.32 -9.41
N ILE A 15 11.11 -2.70 -10.10
CA ILE A 15 12.15 -1.90 -9.45
C ILE A 15 11.51 -0.71 -8.74
N GLU A 16 10.58 -0.03 -9.39
CA GLU A 16 9.87 1.10 -8.80
C GLU A 16 8.98 0.67 -7.64
N THR A 17 8.33 -0.48 -7.77
CA THR A 17 7.50 -1.05 -6.70
C THR A 17 8.35 -1.34 -5.46
N LYS A 18 9.53 -1.94 -5.64
CA LYS A 18 10.44 -2.22 -4.52
C LYS A 18 10.95 -0.94 -3.88
N LYS A 19 11.30 0.07 -4.65
CA LYS A 19 11.75 1.35 -4.10
C LYS A 19 10.69 1.96 -3.17
N PHE A 20 9.46 1.91 -3.58
CA PHE A 20 8.36 2.48 -2.80
C PHE A 20 8.05 1.65 -1.56
N TYR A 21 7.74 0.38 -1.74
CA TYR A 21 7.26 -0.45 -0.64
C TYR A 21 8.39 -0.93 0.28
N VAL A 22 9.50 -1.34 -0.26
CA VAL A 22 10.61 -1.85 0.56
C VAL A 22 11.43 -0.71 1.14
N ASN A 23 11.92 0.19 0.28
CA ASN A 23 12.84 1.22 0.74
C ASN A 23 12.14 2.35 1.50
N GLN A 24 10.96 2.75 1.07
CA GLN A 24 10.26 3.86 1.72
C GLN A 24 9.27 3.42 2.79
N LEU A 25 8.48 2.37 2.55
CA LEU A 25 7.45 1.95 3.49
C LEU A 25 7.90 0.84 4.45
N GLY A 26 9.07 0.26 4.22
CA GLY A 26 9.62 -0.73 5.14
C GLY A 26 9.05 -2.13 5.01
N PHE A 27 8.48 -2.48 3.87
CA PHE A 27 8.06 -3.85 3.60
C PHE A 27 9.28 -4.73 3.39
N LYS A 28 9.12 -6.02 3.71
CA LYS A 28 10.14 -7.04 3.49
C LYS A 28 9.80 -7.86 2.25
N GLU A 29 10.78 -8.09 1.41
CA GLU A 29 10.63 -8.97 0.26
C GLU A 29 10.65 -10.42 0.72
N ILE A 30 9.62 -11.20 0.39
CA ILE A 30 9.52 -12.61 0.73
C ILE A 30 9.44 -13.52 -0.49
N GLY A 31 9.28 -12.96 -1.69
CA GLY A 31 9.31 -13.69 -2.94
C GLY A 31 9.48 -12.75 -4.10
N ASP A 32 10.38 -13.11 -5.01
CA ASP A 32 10.67 -12.33 -6.21
C ASP A 32 10.79 -13.29 -7.39
N TYR A 33 9.76 -13.28 -8.22
CA TYR A 33 9.66 -14.15 -9.39
C TYR A 33 9.51 -13.29 -10.63
N ASP A 34 9.63 -13.91 -11.81
CA ASP A 34 9.47 -13.21 -13.08
C ASP A 34 8.16 -12.52 -13.16
N TYR A 35 7.59 -11.67 -13.14
CA TYR A 35 6.25 -11.08 -13.24
C TYR A 35 5.46 -11.05 -11.93
N TYR A 36 6.07 -11.43 -10.79
CA TYR A 36 5.35 -11.52 -9.54
C TYR A 36 6.24 -11.18 -8.33
N LEU A 37 5.75 -10.35 -7.44
CA LEU A 37 6.49 -9.91 -6.25
C LEU A 37 5.63 -10.11 -5.01
N MET A 38 6.20 -10.69 -3.97
CA MET A 38 5.53 -10.90 -2.70
C MET A 38 6.21 -10.08 -1.62
N LEU A 39 5.49 -9.19 -0.99
CA LEU A 39 6.00 -8.33 0.09
C LEU A 39 5.20 -8.56 1.36
N LYS A 40 5.86 -8.36 2.51
CA LYS A 40 5.24 -8.54 3.81
C LYS A 40 5.61 -7.40 4.75
N LYS A 41 4.67 -6.97 5.56
CA LYS A 41 4.91 -6.04 6.65
C LYS A 41 4.03 -6.42 7.83
N ASN A 42 4.63 -6.52 9.03
CA ASN A 42 3.91 -6.99 10.22
C ASN A 42 3.25 -8.35 9.94
N ASN A 43 1.94 -8.44 10.04
CA ASN A 43 1.20 -9.69 9.90
C ASN A 43 0.51 -9.84 8.55
N PHE A 44 0.82 -9.01 7.56
CA PHE A 44 0.10 -9.09 6.29
C PHE A 44 1.03 -9.04 5.10
N GLU A 45 0.55 -9.57 3.99
CA GLU A 45 1.25 -9.61 2.72
C GLU A 45 0.49 -8.80 1.68
N ILE A 46 1.25 -8.26 0.73
CA ILE A 46 0.70 -7.71 -0.51
C ILE A 46 1.49 -8.35 -1.63
N HIS A 47 0.79 -8.89 -2.62
CA HIS A 47 1.41 -9.43 -3.82
C HIS A 47 1.19 -8.47 -4.98
N PHE A 48 2.13 -8.47 -5.91
CA PHE A 48 2.07 -7.61 -7.09
C PHE A 48 2.26 -8.47 -8.32
N PHE A 49 1.40 -8.29 -9.32
CA PHE A 49 1.56 -8.92 -10.63
C PHE A 49 1.97 -7.87 -11.65
N GLU A 50 2.77 -8.28 -12.64
CA GLU A 50 3.23 -7.35 -13.66
C GLU A 50 2.12 -7.02 -14.64
N PHE A 51 1.95 -5.72 -14.89
CA PHE A 51 1.00 -5.20 -15.86
C PHE A 51 1.67 -3.98 -16.53
N LYS A 52 2.54 -4.25 -17.51
CA LYS A 52 3.37 -3.22 -18.13
C LYS A 52 2.58 -2.10 -18.78
N ASP A 53 1.44 -2.43 -19.39
CA ASP A 53 0.65 -1.47 -20.15
C ASP A 53 -0.43 -0.77 -19.33
N LEU A 54 -0.40 -0.94 -18.01
CA LEU A 54 -1.34 -0.27 -17.14
C LEU A 54 -1.28 1.24 -17.33
N ASN A 55 -2.46 1.86 -17.51
CA ASN A 55 -2.57 3.31 -17.42
C ASN A 55 -2.88 3.66 -15.95
N PRO A 56 -1.94 4.28 -15.22
CA PRO A 56 -2.16 4.59 -13.80
C PRO A 56 -3.40 5.43 -13.54
N LEU A 57 -3.75 6.30 -14.48
CA LEU A 57 -4.93 7.17 -14.34
C LEU A 57 -6.24 6.39 -14.43
N GLU A 58 -6.19 5.17 -14.90
CA GLU A 58 -7.35 4.29 -15.01
C GLU A 58 -7.28 3.12 -14.04
N ASN A 59 -6.35 3.16 -13.10
CA ASN A 59 -6.21 2.12 -12.10
C ASN A 59 -7.08 2.45 -10.88
N TYR A 60 -7.98 1.54 -10.54
CA TYR A 60 -8.85 1.66 -9.37
C TYR A 60 -8.50 0.62 -8.30
N GLY A 61 -7.32 0.01 -8.40
CA GLY A 61 -6.83 -0.91 -7.37
C GLY A 61 -6.64 -0.18 -6.06
N GLN A 62 -7.14 -0.77 -4.95
CA GLN A 62 -7.00 -0.16 -3.65
C GLN A 62 -7.04 -1.19 -2.54
N ILE A 63 -6.40 -0.83 -1.43
CA ILE A 63 -6.46 -1.62 -0.20
C ILE A 63 -6.71 -0.70 0.98
N TYR A 64 -7.28 -1.28 2.03
CA TYR A 64 -7.55 -0.58 3.28
C TYR A 64 -6.79 -1.29 4.39
N ILE A 65 -5.89 -0.56 5.04
CA ILE A 65 -5.07 -1.09 6.12
C ILE A 65 -5.53 -0.51 7.45
N ARG A 66 -5.92 -1.36 8.37
CA ARG A 66 -6.32 -0.92 9.71
C ARG A 66 -5.11 -0.89 10.62
N THR A 67 -5.03 0.16 11.44
CA THR A 67 -3.93 0.34 12.39
C THR A 67 -4.45 0.93 13.69
N GLU A 68 -3.70 0.80 14.75
CA GLU A 68 -3.93 1.50 16.02
C GLU A 68 -2.89 2.59 16.25
N GLU A 69 -2.07 2.89 15.23
CA GLU A 69 -0.96 3.85 15.32
C GLU A 69 -0.97 4.83 14.16
N ILE A 70 -2.15 5.35 13.80
CA ILE A 70 -2.28 6.14 12.58
C ILE A 70 -1.45 7.42 12.58
N GLN A 71 -1.31 8.07 13.75
CA GLN A 71 -0.51 9.30 13.81
C GLN A 71 0.95 9.03 13.54
N GLU A 72 1.51 7.97 14.10
CA GLU A 72 2.91 7.60 13.89
C GLU A 72 3.15 7.22 12.43
N ILE A 73 2.23 6.48 11.83
CA ILE A 73 2.34 6.09 10.42
C ILE A 73 2.27 7.32 9.53
N TYR A 74 1.33 8.22 9.80
CA TYR A 74 1.17 9.46 9.05
C TYR A 74 2.45 10.29 9.08
N GLN A 75 3.00 10.53 10.27
CA GLN A 75 4.23 11.31 10.42
C GLN A 75 5.42 10.65 9.72
N SER A 76 5.53 9.34 9.81
CA SER A 76 6.60 8.60 9.13
C SER A 76 6.52 8.77 7.61
N ILE A 77 5.33 8.69 7.06
CA ILE A 77 5.13 8.82 5.60
C ILE A 77 5.41 10.24 5.14
N ILE A 78 4.93 11.24 5.86
CA ILE A 78 5.20 12.65 5.55
C ILE A 78 6.71 12.93 5.57
N SER A 79 7.42 12.39 6.55
CA SER A 79 8.87 12.61 6.67
C SER A 79 9.67 12.08 5.48
N LYS A 80 9.10 11.20 4.70
CA LYS A 80 9.74 10.63 3.50
C LYS A 80 9.35 11.34 2.22
N ASN A 81 8.67 12.48 2.33
CA ASN A 81 8.20 13.28 1.20
C ASN A 81 7.23 12.54 0.28
N ILE A 82 6.48 11.59 0.82
CA ILE A 82 5.40 10.93 0.11
C ILE A 82 4.15 11.80 0.21
N LYS A 83 3.55 12.09 -0.92
CA LYS A 83 2.33 12.90 -0.95
C LYS A 83 1.17 12.13 -0.33
N VAL A 84 0.41 12.80 0.54
CA VAL A 84 -0.72 12.18 1.22
C VAL A 84 -2.01 12.95 0.95
N HIS A 85 -3.13 12.21 0.97
CA HIS A 85 -4.43 12.81 1.24
C HIS A 85 -4.52 12.92 2.76
N PRO A 86 -4.71 14.12 3.33
CA PRO A 86 -4.47 14.34 4.75
C PRO A 86 -5.42 13.58 5.68
N LEU A 87 -5.01 13.43 6.93
CA LEU A 87 -5.83 12.82 7.97
C LEU A 87 -7.19 13.51 8.06
N GLU A 88 -8.24 12.71 8.09
CA GLU A 88 -9.61 13.20 8.11
C GLU A 88 -10.50 12.22 8.86
N LYS A 89 -11.39 12.73 9.70
CA LYS A 89 -12.43 11.92 10.33
C LYS A 89 -13.56 11.67 9.35
N LYS A 90 -13.94 10.40 9.22
CA LYS A 90 -15.02 10.00 8.31
C LYS A 90 -16.31 9.70 9.07
N PRO A 91 -17.47 9.84 8.39
CA PRO A 91 -18.77 9.53 9.03
C PRO A 91 -18.91 8.12 9.54
N TRP A 92 -18.12 7.17 8.98
CA TRP A 92 -18.14 5.77 9.41
C TRP A 92 -17.17 5.48 10.55
N ARG A 93 -16.84 6.51 11.33
CA ARG A 93 -16.10 6.41 12.58
C ARG A 93 -14.67 5.90 12.42
N GLN A 94 -14.02 6.36 11.36
CA GLN A 94 -12.61 6.08 11.10
C GLN A 94 -11.87 7.41 10.90
N ILE A 95 -10.64 7.48 11.42
CA ILE A 95 -9.69 8.51 11.00
C ILE A 95 -8.89 7.86 9.89
N GLU A 96 -8.79 8.52 8.73
CA GLU A 96 -8.14 7.95 7.55
C GLU A 96 -7.20 8.93 6.88
N PHE A 97 -6.17 8.39 6.24
CA PHE A 97 -5.42 9.08 5.21
C PHE A 97 -5.04 8.09 4.12
N SER A 98 -4.68 8.58 2.94
CA SER A 98 -4.36 7.73 1.81
C SER A 98 -3.11 8.20 1.09
N ILE A 99 -2.44 7.25 0.43
CA ILE A 99 -1.31 7.49 -0.46
C ILE A 99 -1.53 6.74 -1.76
N LEU A 100 -0.87 7.19 -2.81
CA LEU A 100 -0.81 6.47 -4.07
C LEU A 100 0.58 5.88 -4.24
N ASP A 101 0.64 4.62 -4.67
CA ASP A 101 1.92 4.02 -5.03
C ASP A 101 2.31 4.44 -6.47
N PRO A 102 3.48 4.00 -7.00
CA PRO A 102 3.91 4.41 -8.34
C PRO A 102 2.93 4.07 -9.46
N ASP A 103 2.07 3.09 -9.26
CA ASP A 103 1.08 2.66 -10.25
C ASP A 103 -0.31 3.20 -9.96
N HIS A 104 -0.43 4.12 -9.02
CA HIS A 104 -1.69 4.68 -8.55
C HIS A 104 -2.60 3.66 -7.87
N ASN A 105 -2.05 2.61 -7.29
CA ASN A 105 -2.82 1.83 -6.32
C ASN A 105 -3.05 2.71 -5.11
N LEU A 106 -4.29 2.80 -4.66
CA LEU A 106 -4.65 3.63 -3.51
C LEU A 106 -4.50 2.81 -2.23
N ILE A 107 -3.70 3.31 -1.30
CA ILE A 107 -3.52 2.69 -0.01
C ILE A 107 -4.11 3.61 1.04
N THR A 108 -5.15 3.14 1.71
CA THR A 108 -5.81 3.88 2.77
C THR A 108 -5.47 3.26 4.12
N PHE A 109 -5.04 4.09 5.04
CA PHE A 109 -4.84 3.70 6.43
C PHE A 109 -6.00 4.23 7.26
N GLY A 110 -6.52 3.40 8.14
CA GLY A 110 -7.66 3.78 8.96
C GLY A 110 -7.53 3.30 10.39
N GLN A 111 -8.07 4.09 11.31
CA GLN A 111 -8.12 3.78 12.73
C GLN A 111 -9.47 4.15 13.28
N ASN A 112 -10.04 3.26 14.11
CA ASN A 112 -11.29 3.53 14.80
C ASN A 112 -11.17 4.74 15.74
N PHE A 113 -12.24 5.48 15.86
CA PHE A 113 -12.33 6.51 16.90
C PHE A 113 -13.72 6.56 17.53
#